data_586b2e5f5eac3b4a12778dd1e107c85f
#
_entry.id   586b2e5f5eac3b4a12778dd1e107c85f
#
_cell.length_a   1.000
_cell.length_b   1.000
_cell.length_c   1.000
_cell.angle_alpha   90.00
_cell.angle_beta   90.00
_cell.angle_gamma   90.00
#
_symmetry.space_group_name_H-M   'P 1'
#
loop_
_entity.id
_entity.type
_entity.pdbx_description
1 polymer ?
#
loop_
_entity_poly.entity_id
_entity_poly.type
_entity_poly.pdbx_seq_one_letter_code
_entity_poly.pdbx_strand_id
1 'polypeptide(L)'
;MNNVVMIGRLTKNPELRYAGSNNTALCRFSIAVDRPFAKKEDEIKADFFNVSVWGKIAEICSKHLKKGRKVAIRGRFQNNDYTDKDGVKRYTVELVAEQVDIVEWGDSTNKEESTIIEEDFEENVEKNIEE
;
A
#
# COMPACT_ATOMS: atom_id res chain seq x y z
N MET A 1 19.03 -6.24 6.17
CA MET A 1 17.65 -6.79 6.20
C MET A 1 16.67 -5.64 6.46
N ASN A 2 15.63 -5.56 5.67
CA ASN A 2 14.62 -4.49 5.77
C ASN A 2 13.27 -5.11 5.42
N ASN A 3 12.51 -5.42 6.43
CA ASN A 3 11.24 -6.11 6.28
C ASN A 3 10.22 -5.50 7.22
N VAL A 4 9.09 -5.07 6.66
CA VAL A 4 8.04 -4.37 7.40
C VAL A 4 6.70 -5.06 7.11
N VAL A 5 5.93 -5.29 8.15
CA VAL A 5 4.55 -5.78 8.03
C VAL A 5 3.66 -4.81 8.79
N MET A 6 2.65 -4.29 8.13
CA MET A 6 1.69 -3.35 8.72
C MET A 6 0.28 -3.70 8.35
N ILE A 7 -0.65 -3.47 9.27
CA ILE A 7 -2.08 -3.57 9.02
C ILE A 7 -2.67 -2.19 9.31
N GLY A 8 -3.39 -1.63 8.36
CA GLY A 8 -3.99 -0.32 8.51
C GLY A 8 -5.12 -0.09 7.51
N ARG A 9 -5.73 1.09 7.57
CA ARG A 9 -6.82 1.47 6.68
C ARG A 9 -6.37 2.58 5.74
N LEU A 10 -6.79 2.50 4.48
CA LEU A 10 -6.52 3.58 3.53
C LEU A 10 -7.20 4.86 3.98
N THR A 11 -6.46 5.97 3.92
CA THR A 11 -6.97 7.30 4.28
C THR A 11 -7.62 8.01 3.12
N LYS A 12 -7.32 7.58 1.90
CA LYS A 12 -7.83 8.12 0.63
C LYS A 12 -7.94 6.99 -0.38
N ASN A 13 -8.64 7.27 -1.48
CA ASN A 13 -8.60 6.36 -2.62
C ASN A 13 -7.19 6.32 -3.21
N PRO A 14 -6.71 5.15 -3.66
CA PRO A 14 -5.37 5.06 -4.25
C PRO A 14 -5.26 5.82 -5.56
N GLU A 15 -4.08 6.34 -5.83
CA GLU A 15 -3.75 7.00 -7.09
C GLU A 15 -2.89 6.08 -7.95
N LEU A 16 -3.30 5.88 -9.20
CA LEU A 16 -2.55 5.09 -10.17
C LEU A 16 -1.88 6.03 -11.18
N ARG A 17 -0.58 5.84 -11.40
CA ARG A 17 0.20 6.55 -12.40
C ARG A 17 1.08 5.58 -13.15
N TYR A 18 1.52 5.98 -14.31
CA TYR A 18 2.53 5.24 -15.07
C TYR A 18 3.78 6.09 -15.11
N ALA A 19 4.89 5.54 -14.66
CA ALA A 19 6.14 6.27 -14.43
C ALA A 19 7.31 5.66 -15.19
N GLY A 20 8.29 6.52 -15.49
CA GLY A 20 9.51 6.12 -16.16
C GLY A 20 9.35 5.90 -17.66
N SER A 21 10.47 5.62 -18.33
CA SER A 21 10.51 5.39 -19.79
C SER A 21 9.75 4.15 -20.22
N ASN A 22 9.58 3.17 -19.32
CA ASN A 22 8.88 1.92 -19.57
C ASN A 22 7.39 1.95 -19.23
N ASN A 23 6.85 3.11 -18.80
CA ASN A 23 5.46 3.25 -18.36
C ASN A 23 5.07 2.18 -17.34
N THR A 24 5.87 2.03 -16.29
CA THR A 24 5.58 1.09 -15.21
C THR A 24 4.49 1.64 -14.31
N ALA A 25 3.49 0.82 -14.00
CA ALA A 25 2.41 1.21 -13.11
C ALA A 25 2.92 1.48 -11.70
N LEU A 26 2.48 2.58 -11.11
CA LEU A 26 2.77 2.97 -9.74
C LEU A 26 1.47 3.37 -9.06
N CYS A 27 1.11 2.65 -8.01
CA CYS A 27 -0.04 2.96 -7.17
C CYS A 27 0.45 3.53 -5.84
N ARG A 28 -0.06 4.68 -5.45
CA ARG A 28 0.27 5.33 -4.19
C ARG A 28 -0.97 5.54 -3.34
N PHE A 29 -0.83 5.24 -2.06
CA PHE A 29 -1.86 5.51 -1.07
C PHE A 29 -1.22 5.69 0.30
N SER A 30 -2.01 6.15 1.24
CA SER A 30 -1.59 6.31 2.64
C SER A 30 -2.46 5.42 3.51
N ILE A 31 -1.85 4.82 4.53
CA ILE A 31 -2.56 4.00 5.51
C ILE A 31 -2.44 4.62 6.90
N ALA A 32 -3.50 4.48 7.69
CA ALA A 32 -3.52 4.81 9.10
C ALA A 32 -3.36 3.52 9.90
N VAL A 33 -2.32 3.45 10.71
CA VAL A 33 -2.03 2.29 11.56
C VAL A 33 -2.23 2.69 13.01
N ASP A 34 -3.15 2.03 13.69
CA ASP A 34 -3.44 2.34 15.08
C ASP A 34 -2.24 2.02 15.97
N ARG A 35 -1.94 2.94 16.88
CA ARG A 35 -0.91 2.70 17.89
C ARG A 35 -1.43 1.69 18.91
N PRO A 36 -0.66 0.61 19.20
CA PRO A 36 -1.03 -0.27 20.30
C PRO A 36 -0.94 0.53 21.62
N PHE A 37 -1.84 0.29 22.54
CA PHE A 37 -1.87 0.98 23.85
C PHE A 37 -2.26 2.45 23.82
N ALA A 38 -2.79 2.98 22.70
CA ALA A 38 -3.31 4.34 22.68
C ALA A 38 -4.53 4.47 23.62
N LYS A 39 -4.52 5.50 24.47
CA LYS A 39 -5.63 5.77 25.39
C LYS A 39 -6.60 6.77 24.76
N LYS A 40 -7.84 6.80 25.25
CA LYS A 40 -8.88 7.73 24.74
C LYS A 40 -8.45 9.20 24.84
N GLU A 41 -7.64 9.54 25.80
CA GLU A 41 -7.13 10.89 26.07
C GLU A 41 -5.93 11.28 25.21
N ASP A 42 -5.31 10.33 24.51
CA ASP A 42 -4.18 10.60 23.63
C ASP A 42 -4.64 11.38 22.38
N GLU A 43 -3.91 12.43 22.02
CA GLU A 43 -4.19 13.21 20.83
C GLU A 43 -3.86 12.40 19.56
N ILE A 44 -2.75 11.65 19.61
CA ILE A 44 -2.28 10.85 18.50
C ILE A 44 -2.56 9.37 18.78
N LYS A 45 -3.49 8.80 18.02
CA LYS A 45 -3.90 7.38 18.17
C LYS A 45 -3.47 6.51 17.02
N ALA A 46 -3.05 7.10 15.92
CA ALA A 46 -2.61 6.39 14.73
C ALA A 46 -1.42 7.08 14.11
N ASP A 47 -0.59 6.29 13.44
CA ASP A 47 0.49 6.78 12.60
C ASP A 47 0.11 6.60 11.13
N PHE A 48 0.60 7.49 10.27
CA PHE A 48 0.30 7.50 8.85
C PHE A 48 1.55 7.18 8.05
N PHE A 49 1.40 6.26 7.11
CA PHE A 49 2.51 5.83 6.27
C PHE A 49 2.14 5.91 4.80
N ASN A 50 3.04 6.45 4.00
CA ASN A 50 2.90 6.46 2.56
C ASN A 50 3.34 5.11 2.00
N VAL A 51 2.53 4.55 1.12
CA VAL A 51 2.76 3.24 0.51
C VAL A 51 2.87 3.43 -0.99
N SER A 52 3.87 2.81 -1.59
CA SER A 52 4.01 2.72 -3.04
C SER A 52 4.01 1.25 -3.47
N VAL A 53 3.31 0.97 -4.57
CA VAL A 53 3.20 -0.36 -5.14
C VAL A 53 3.52 -0.25 -6.63
N TRP A 54 4.43 -1.07 -7.12
CA TRP A 54 4.90 -1.03 -8.50
C TRP A 54 4.43 -2.24 -9.30
N GLY A 55 4.25 -2.02 -10.60
CA GLY A 55 3.98 -3.09 -11.57
C GLY A 55 2.53 -3.55 -11.57
N LYS A 56 2.32 -4.81 -11.86
CA LYS A 56 0.97 -5.40 -11.96
C LYS A 56 0.19 -5.34 -10.65
N ILE A 57 0.86 -5.47 -9.54
CA ILE A 57 0.27 -5.33 -8.20
C ILE A 57 -0.33 -3.94 -8.05
N ALA A 58 0.32 -2.92 -8.60
CA ALA A 58 -0.19 -1.54 -8.57
C ALA A 58 -1.54 -1.41 -9.28
N GLU A 59 -1.69 -2.03 -10.43
CA GLU A 59 -2.95 -2.02 -11.18
C GLU A 59 -4.07 -2.72 -10.41
N ILE A 60 -3.75 -3.86 -9.80
CA ILE A 60 -4.68 -4.64 -8.98
C ILE A 60 -5.14 -3.82 -7.77
N CYS A 61 -4.21 -3.20 -7.08
CA CYS A 61 -4.51 -2.35 -5.93
C CYS A 61 -5.40 -1.16 -6.31
N SER A 62 -5.11 -0.53 -7.43
CA SER A 62 -5.91 0.58 -7.94
C SER A 62 -7.37 0.19 -8.20
N LYS A 63 -7.59 -1.05 -8.65
CA LYS A 63 -8.93 -1.59 -8.92
C LYS A 63 -9.71 -1.91 -7.66
N HIS A 64 -9.07 -2.50 -6.67
CA HIS A 64 -9.75 -3.14 -5.54
C HIS A 64 -9.68 -2.36 -4.24
N LEU A 65 -8.73 -1.45 -4.09
CA LEU A 65 -8.58 -0.65 -2.89
C LEU A 65 -9.36 0.65 -2.98
N LYS A 66 -9.86 1.11 -1.83
CA LYS A 66 -10.56 2.39 -1.71
C LYS A 66 -10.42 2.91 -0.27
N LYS A 67 -10.70 4.17 -0.07
CA LYS A 67 -10.68 4.82 1.24
C LYS A 67 -11.42 3.98 2.27
N GLY A 68 -10.81 3.79 3.43
CA GLY A 68 -11.38 3.07 4.56
C GLY A 68 -11.15 1.56 4.55
N ARG A 69 -10.68 1.00 3.45
CA ARG A 69 -10.42 -0.43 3.34
C ARG A 69 -9.23 -0.82 4.22
N LYS A 70 -9.36 -1.91 4.97
CA LYS A 70 -8.30 -2.43 5.82
C LYS A 70 -7.43 -3.39 5.03
N VAL A 71 -6.13 -3.16 5.08
CA VAL A 71 -5.15 -3.95 4.32
C VAL A 71 -3.99 -4.37 5.21
N ALA A 72 -3.41 -5.52 4.90
CA ALA A 72 -2.13 -5.96 5.44
C ALA A 72 -1.08 -5.80 4.35
N ILE A 73 0.02 -5.15 4.67
CA ILE A 73 1.08 -4.85 3.72
C ILE A 73 2.38 -5.42 4.23
N ARG A 74 3.07 -6.15 3.38
CA ARG A 74 4.44 -6.58 3.61
C ARG A 74 5.34 -5.92 2.58
N GLY A 75 6.43 -5.37 3.04
CA GLY A 75 7.39 -4.70 2.16
C GLY A 75 8.61 -4.23 2.91
N ARG A 76 9.20 -3.15 2.44
CA ARG A 76 10.38 -2.55 3.03
C ARG A 76 10.24 -1.03 3.06
N PHE A 77 10.91 -0.38 4.00
CA PHE A 77 11.03 1.07 4.00
C PHE A 77 12.15 1.52 3.06
N GLN A 78 11.91 2.62 2.39
CA GLN A 78 12.86 3.23 1.48
C GLN A 78 12.80 4.74 1.65
N ASN A 79 13.96 5.40 1.66
CA ASN A 79 13.99 6.87 1.65
C ASN A 79 13.46 7.37 0.32
N ASN A 80 12.63 8.39 0.38
CA ASN A 80 12.07 9.06 -0.78
C ASN A 80 12.26 10.57 -0.63
N ASP A 81 13.54 10.99 -0.62
CA ASP A 81 13.91 12.38 -0.43
C ASP A 81 13.63 13.18 -1.70
N TYR A 82 13.16 14.40 -1.53
CA TYR A 82 12.90 15.31 -2.65
C TYR A 82 13.15 16.75 -2.25
N THR A 83 13.31 17.61 -3.27
CA THR A 83 13.43 19.04 -3.08
C THR A 83 12.08 19.68 -3.47
N ASP A 84 11.51 20.46 -2.54
CA ASP A 84 10.23 21.11 -2.79
C ASP A 84 10.37 22.36 -3.68
N LYS A 85 9.24 23.05 -3.92
CA LYS A 85 9.17 24.24 -4.78
C LYS A 85 10.02 25.40 -4.26
N ASP A 86 10.23 25.45 -2.95
CA ASP A 86 11.01 26.50 -2.29
C ASP A 86 12.51 26.18 -2.21
N GLY A 87 12.94 25.06 -2.80
CA GLY A 87 14.31 24.60 -2.76
C GLY A 87 14.74 23.93 -1.46
N VAL A 88 13.78 23.64 -0.57
CA VAL A 88 14.05 22.98 0.70
C VAL A 88 14.05 21.47 0.49
N LYS A 89 15.11 20.80 0.93
CA LYS A 89 15.22 19.36 0.87
C LYS A 89 14.31 18.71 1.92
N ARG A 90 13.40 17.83 1.46
CA ARG A 90 12.50 17.10 2.31
C ARG A 90 12.92 15.65 2.42
N TYR A 91 12.95 15.15 3.65
CA TYR A 91 13.34 13.77 3.95
C TYR A 91 12.08 12.99 4.30
N THR A 92 11.76 12.02 3.48
CA THR A 92 10.59 11.17 3.68
C THR A 92 10.95 9.71 3.58
N VAL A 93 10.13 8.87 4.17
CA VAL A 93 10.24 7.42 4.10
C VAL A 93 8.94 6.87 3.57
N GLU A 94 9.02 5.98 2.59
CA GLU A 94 7.85 5.29 2.09
C GLU A 94 7.97 3.79 2.28
N LEU A 95 6.82 3.13 2.42
CA LEU A 95 6.72 1.67 2.46
C LEU A 95 6.53 1.19 1.03
N VAL A 96 7.55 0.54 0.48
CA VAL A 96 7.47 -0.09 -0.83
C VAL A 96 6.89 -1.48 -0.64
N ALA A 97 5.65 -1.66 -1.08
CA ALA A 97 4.90 -2.89 -0.85
C ALA A 97 5.34 -4.00 -1.80
N GLU A 98 5.55 -5.16 -1.26
CA GLU A 98 5.81 -6.39 -1.99
C GLU A 98 4.58 -7.29 -2.02
N GLN A 99 3.72 -7.17 -1.01
CA GLN A 99 2.48 -7.93 -0.88
C GLN A 99 1.40 -7.06 -0.23
N VAL A 100 0.20 -7.11 -0.77
CA VAL A 100 -0.97 -6.38 -0.23
C VAL A 100 -2.15 -7.33 -0.16
N ASP A 101 -2.71 -7.51 1.04
CA ASP A 101 -3.88 -8.34 1.27
C ASP A 101 -5.01 -7.52 1.89
N ILE A 102 -6.23 -7.76 1.48
CA ILE A 102 -7.40 -7.14 2.12
C ILE A 102 -7.76 -7.96 3.36
N VAL A 103 -7.85 -7.26 4.51
CA VAL A 103 -8.09 -7.90 5.81
C VAL A 103 -9.32 -7.27 6.44
N GLU A 104 -10.50 -7.67 6.00
CA GLU A 104 -11.75 -7.29 6.64
C GLU A 104 -12.56 -8.53 6.98
N TRP A 105 -13.04 -8.57 8.20
CA TRP A 105 -13.79 -9.70 8.72
C TRP A 105 -15.28 -9.38 8.78
N GLY A 106 -16.12 -10.35 8.40
CA GLY A 106 -17.56 -10.30 8.64
C GLY A 106 -18.44 -9.84 7.48
N ASP A 107 -17.86 -9.50 6.32
CA ASP A 107 -18.60 -9.16 5.11
C ASP A 107 -18.20 -10.12 3.98
N SER A 108 -19.17 -10.84 3.45
CA SER A 108 -18.95 -11.80 2.35
C SER A 108 -18.41 -11.15 1.08
N THR A 109 -18.78 -9.90 0.83
CA THR A 109 -18.29 -9.14 -0.32
C THR A 109 -16.78 -8.91 -0.24
N ASN A 110 -16.28 -8.61 0.97
CA ASN A 110 -14.87 -8.38 1.20
C ASN A 110 -14.03 -9.65 1.01
N LYS A 111 -14.59 -10.81 1.34
CA LYS A 111 -13.92 -12.10 1.11
C LYS A 111 -13.74 -12.38 -0.38
N GLU A 112 -14.75 -12.10 -1.18
CA GLU A 112 -14.68 -12.28 -2.63
C GLU A 112 -13.62 -11.37 -3.26
N GLU A 113 -13.57 -10.11 -2.84
CA GLU A 113 -12.56 -9.16 -3.31
C GLU A 113 -11.14 -9.59 -2.90
N SER A 114 -10.95 -10.07 -1.68
CA SER A 114 -9.66 -10.60 -1.22
C SER A 114 -9.22 -11.79 -2.06
N THR A 115 -10.12 -12.71 -2.35
CA THR A 115 -9.86 -13.88 -3.18
C THR A 115 -9.46 -13.48 -4.60
N ILE A 116 -10.14 -12.49 -5.17
CA ILE A 116 -9.81 -11.97 -6.50
C ILE A 116 -8.39 -11.40 -6.54
N ILE A 117 -7.99 -10.63 -5.53
CA ILE A 117 -6.63 -10.08 -5.45
C ILE A 117 -5.60 -11.20 -5.34
N GLU A 118 -5.84 -12.20 -4.53
CA GLU A 118 -4.95 -13.36 -4.38
C GLU A 118 -4.81 -14.13 -5.69
N GLU A 119 -5.90 -14.39 -6.38
CA GLU A 119 -5.90 -15.06 -7.68
C GLU A 119 -5.11 -14.27 -8.72
N ASP A 120 -5.31 -12.95 -8.79
CA ASP A 120 -4.58 -12.08 -9.70
C ASP A 120 -3.07 -12.10 -9.40
N PHE A 121 -2.69 -12.13 -8.13
CA PHE A 121 -1.29 -12.26 -7.70
C PHE A 121 -0.68 -13.59 -8.17
N GLU A 122 -1.38 -14.69 -7.96
CA GLU A 122 -0.91 -16.02 -8.34
C GLU A 122 -0.71 -16.13 -9.85
N GLU A 123 -1.66 -15.64 -10.64
CA GLU A 123 -1.55 -15.60 -12.10
C GLU A 123 -0.32 -14.82 -12.57
N ASN A 124 -0.05 -13.69 -11.95
CA ASN A 124 1.12 -12.87 -12.29
C ASN A 124 2.44 -13.53 -11.94
N VAL A 125 2.50 -14.25 -10.82
CA VAL A 125 3.68 -15.02 -10.43
C VAL A 125 3.94 -16.14 -11.43
N GLU A 126 2.92 -16.89 -11.83
CA GLU A 126 3.04 -17.97 -12.81
C GLU A 126 3.52 -17.44 -14.17
N LYS A 127 2.99 -16.33 -14.65
CA LYS A 127 3.42 -15.70 -15.91
C LYS A 127 4.88 -15.27 -15.88
N ASN A 128 5.33 -14.75 -14.76
CA ASN A 128 6.74 -14.34 -14.59
C ASN A 128 7.69 -15.53 -14.53
N ILE A 129 7.24 -16.67 -14.06
CA ILE A 129 8.05 -17.90 -14.00
C ILE A 129 8.17 -18.56 -15.38
N GLU A 130 7.12 -18.48 -16.21
CA GLU A 130 7.11 -19.06 -17.56
C GLU A 130 7.94 -18.26 -18.58
N GLU A 131 8.24 -17.01 -18.30
CA GLU A 131 9.13 -16.18 -19.12
C GLU A 131 10.60 -16.33 -18.67
#